data_e54759e178e96a6a59f851f480d3659a
#
_entry.id   e54759e178e96a6a59f851f480d3659a
#
_cell.length_a   1.000
_cell.length_b   1.000
_cell.length_c   1.000
_cell.angle_alpha   90.00
_cell.angle_beta   90.00
_cell.angle_gamma   90.00
#
_symmetry.space_group_name_H-M   'P 1'
#
loop_
_entity.id
_entity.type
_entity.pdbx_description
1 polymer ?
#
loop_
_entity_poly.entity_id
_entity_poly.type
_entity_poly.pdbx_seq_one_letter_code
_entity_poly.pdbx_strand_id
1 'polypeptide(L)'
;RIGNILTPALLLVILLLIVKSFITPLGGYAAPQPAYGDAPTAVLQGFLDGYNTMDALASVVFAILVIDFVRLSGATSRAVITKTVMEVGAIAVGLLGIVYVFIANIGATSVERFGLFETGAPVLSVSANYLFGEFGQIILAIIVLLACLSTSIGLITSCGTYFHKLTPKISYKLYVVIFSLAAFGLSMFGLKTIISAAIP
;
A
#
# COMPACT_ATOMS: atom_id res chain seq x y z
N ARG A 1 0.80 -16.43 -11.14
CA ARG A 1 -0.51 -16.40 -11.83
C ARG A 1 -1.56 -15.59 -11.08
N ILE A 2 -1.58 -15.64 -9.75
CA ILE A 2 -2.57 -14.89 -8.94
C ILE A 2 -2.38 -13.38 -9.12
N GLY A 3 -1.18 -12.86 -9.04
CA GLY A 3 -0.89 -11.42 -9.21
C GLY A 3 -1.29 -10.86 -10.58
N ASN A 4 -1.24 -11.67 -11.65
CA ASN A 4 -1.61 -11.21 -13.00
C ASN A 4 -3.10 -10.86 -13.14
N ILE A 5 -3.95 -11.36 -12.25
CA ILE A 5 -5.40 -11.08 -12.23
C ILE A 5 -5.72 -10.10 -11.10
N LEU A 6 -5.14 -10.32 -9.93
CA LEU A 6 -5.39 -9.53 -8.73
C LEU A 6 -4.98 -8.07 -8.90
N THR A 7 -3.78 -7.82 -9.42
CA THR A 7 -3.24 -6.46 -9.56
C THR A 7 -4.03 -5.60 -10.56
N PRO A 8 -4.34 -6.07 -11.79
CA PRO A 8 -5.20 -5.31 -12.70
C PRO A 8 -6.61 -5.08 -12.15
N ALA A 9 -7.20 -6.07 -11.48
CA ALA A 9 -8.52 -5.92 -10.87
C ALA A 9 -8.50 -4.85 -9.77
N LEU A 10 -7.50 -4.88 -8.88
CA LEU A 10 -7.31 -3.89 -7.84
C LEU A 10 -7.15 -2.48 -8.42
N LEU A 11 -6.25 -2.31 -9.40
CA LEU A 11 -6.00 -1.03 -10.06
C LEU A 11 -7.27 -0.48 -10.73
N LEU A 12 -8.04 -1.33 -11.40
CA LEU A 12 -9.28 -0.94 -12.05
C LEU A 12 -10.31 -0.43 -11.04
N VAL A 13 -10.48 -1.12 -9.91
CA VAL A 13 -11.46 -0.73 -8.89
C VAL A 13 -11.03 0.54 -8.16
N ILE A 14 -9.74 0.71 -7.86
CA ILE A 14 -9.20 1.96 -7.31
C ILE A 14 -9.42 3.10 -8.31
N LEU A 15 -9.14 2.90 -9.59
CA LEU A 15 -9.34 3.90 -10.62
C LEU A 15 -10.81 4.34 -10.72
N LEU A 16 -11.76 3.40 -10.64
CA LEU A 16 -13.19 3.70 -10.62
C LEU A 16 -13.57 4.59 -9.43
N LEU A 17 -13.02 4.30 -8.24
CA LEU A 17 -13.27 5.09 -7.03
C LEU A 17 -12.69 6.50 -7.16
N ILE A 18 -11.49 6.62 -7.70
CA ILE A 18 -10.82 7.89 -7.99
C ILE A 18 -11.64 8.73 -8.98
N VAL A 19 -11.97 8.17 -10.13
CA VAL A 19 -12.73 8.87 -11.18
C VAL A 19 -14.09 9.35 -10.64
N LYS A 20 -14.79 8.50 -9.89
CA LYS A 20 -16.07 8.85 -9.29
C LYS A 20 -15.93 9.97 -8.24
N SER A 21 -14.87 9.97 -7.44
CA SER A 21 -14.58 11.03 -6.47
C SER A 21 -14.39 12.40 -7.11
N PHE A 22 -13.83 12.44 -8.34
CA PHE A 22 -13.71 13.70 -9.10
C PHE A 22 -15.02 14.17 -9.73
N ILE A 23 -15.84 13.23 -10.21
CA ILE A 23 -17.13 13.56 -10.82
C ILE A 23 -18.14 14.02 -9.75
N THR A 24 -18.05 13.42 -8.55
CA THR A 24 -18.95 13.74 -7.43
C THR A 24 -18.08 14.08 -6.21
N PRO A 25 -17.68 15.34 -6.05
CA PRO A 25 -16.82 15.74 -4.93
C PRO A 25 -17.53 15.48 -3.59
N LEU A 26 -16.76 15.01 -2.61
CA LEU A 26 -17.24 14.68 -1.27
C LEU A 26 -17.62 15.92 -0.46
N GLY A 27 -16.89 17.02 -0.67
CA GLY A 27 -17.06 18.31 -0.01
C GLY A 27 -15.97 19.29 -0.44
N GLY A 28 -15.92 20.45 0.19
CA GLY A 28 -14.83 21.40 0.06
C GLY A 28 -13.62 21.00 0.91
N TYR A 29 -12.51 21.72 0.72
CA TYR A 29 -11.33 21.53 1.57
C TYR A 29 -11.58 22.21 2.93
N ALA A 30 -11.56 21.45 4.01
CA ALA A 30 -11.59 21.98 5.36
C ALA A 30 -10.29 22.74 5.69
N ALA A 31 -10.34 23.59 6.74
CA ALA A 31 -9.14 24.25 7.22
C ALA A 31 -8.06 23.20 7.59
N PRO A 32 -6.78 23.44 7.23
CA PRO A 32 -5.71 22.51 7.53
C PRO A 32 -5.55 22.34 9.04
N GLN A 33 -5.18 21.14 9.46
CA GLN A 33 -4.82 20.90 10.86
C GLN A 33 -3.58 21.71 11.24
N PRO A 34 -3.36 22.01 12.53
CA PRO A 34 -2.23 22.83 12.99
C PRO A 34 -0.86 22.34 12.52
N ALA A 35 -0.70 21.02 12.35
CA ALA A 35 0.52 20.40 11.82
C ALA A 35 0.81 20.77 10.35
N TYR A 36 -0.19 21.24 9.62
CA TYR A 36 -0.12 21.65 8.21
C TYR A 36 -0.44 23.14 8.03
N GLY A 37 -0.38 23.96 9.10
CA GLY A 37 -0.82 25.35 9.11
C GLY A 37 0.00 26.28 8.22
N ASP A 38 1.30 26.04 8.10
CA ASP A 38 2.22 26.82 7.26
C ASP A 38 2.99 25.93 6.29
N ALA A 39 3.40 26.50 5.15
CA ALA A 39 3.98 25.73 4.06
C ALA A 39 5.25 24.92 4.44
N PRO A 40 6.23 25.44 5.22
CA PRO A 40 7.38 24.66 5.62
C PRO A 40 7.05 23.46 6.51
N THR A 41 6.17 23.66 7.52
CA THR A 41 5.74 22.57 8.40
C THR A 41 4.89 21.55 7.65
N ALA A 42 4.02 21.99 6.75
CA ALA A 42 3.21 21.09 5.92
C ALA A 42 4.07 20.17 5.04
N VAL A 43 5.14 20.69 4.42
CA VAL A 43 6.07 19.88 3.63
C VAL A 43 6.81 18.86 4.49
N LEU A 44 7.33 19.29 5.65
CA LEU A 44 8.03 18.40 6.57
C LEU A 44 7.09 17.31 7.11
N GLN A 45 5.91 17.70 7.55
CA GLN A 45 4.92 16.75 8.08
C GLN A 45 4.48 15.77 6.99
N GLY A 46 4.18 16.25 5.78
CA GLY A 46 3.83 15.40 4.65
C GLY A 46 4.94 14.40 4.28
N PHE A 47 6.21 14.82 4.39
CA PHE A 47 7.35 13.92 4.21
C PHE A 47 7.40 12.83 5.31
N LEU A 48 7.20 13.20 6.57
CA LEU A 48 7.16 12.27 7.70
C LEU A 48 5.99 11.28 7.56
N ASP A 49 4.80 11.78 7.21
CA ASP A 49 3.64 10.93 7.00
C ASP A 49 3.82 9.97 5.81
N GLY A 50 4.44 10.45 4.73
CA GLY A 50 4.83 9.61 3.60
C GLY A 50 5.86 8.53 4.00
N TYR A 51 6.84 8.87 4.84
CA TYR A 51 7.78 7.90 5.37
C TYR A 51 7.10 6.85 6.26
N ASN A 52 6.13 7.26 7.06
CA ASN A 52 5.35 6.39 7.95
C ASN A 52 4.48 5.37 7.22
N THR A 53 4.24 5.53 5.91
CA THR A 53 3.59 4.49 5.09
C THR A 53 4.45 3.23 4.94
N MET A 54 5.75 3.30 5.30
CA MET A 54 6.72 2.20 5.26
C MET A 54 7.00 1.61 3.87
N ASP A 55 6.57 2.25 2.79
CA ASP A 55 6.80 1.78 1.42
C ASP A 55 8.28 1.71 1.07
N ALA A 56 9.09 2.64 1.59
CA ALA A 56 10.54 2.61 1.40
C ALA A 56 11.17 1.35 2.00
N LEU A 57 10.72 0.93 3.18
CA LEU A 57 11.17 -0.32 3.82
C LEU A 57 10.67 -1.55 3.05
N ALA A 58 9.40 -1.54 2.64
CA ALA A 58 8.82 -2.60 1.84
C ALA A 58 9.56 -2.76 0.49
N SER A 59 9.99 -1.68 -0.14
CA SER A 59 10.71 -1.71 -1.41
C SER A 59 12.02 -2.51 -1.34
N VAL A 60 12.75 -2.41 -0.22
CA VAL A 60 13.98 -3.20 0.02
C VAL A 60 13.66 -4.70 0.06
N VAL A 61 12.57 -5.07 0.73
CA VAL A 61 12.13 -6.47 0.82
C VAL A 61 11.66 -7.00 -0.55
N PHE A 62 10.90 -6.20 -1.30
CA PHE A 62 10.43 -6.56 -2.64
C PHE A 62 11.52 -6.56 -3.70
N ALA A 63 12.62 -5.79 -3.53
CA ALA A 63 13.71 -5.73 -4.48
C ALA A 63 14.27 -7.10 -4.84
N ILE A 64 14.32 -8.04 -3.88
CA ILE A 64 14.78 -9.41 -4.10
C ILE A 64 13.91 -10.13 -5.12
N LEU A 65 12.58 -10.02 -4.97
CA LEU A 65 11.64 -10.66 -5.91
C LEU A 65 11.73 -10.03 -7.30
N VAL A 66 11.85 -8.71 -7.39
CA VAL A 66 11.98 -7.99 -8.66
C VAL A 66 13.25 -8.42 -9.38
N ILE A 67 14.39 -8.48 -8.69
CA ILE A 67 15.66 -8.91 -9.26
C ILE A 67 15.58 -10.39 -9.73
N ASP A 68 15.02 -11.27 -8.92
CA ASP A 68 14.85 -12.67 -9.28
C ASP A 68 13.93 -12.82 -10.50
N PHE A 69 12.85 -12.03 -10.57
CA PHE A 69 11.93 -12.04 -11.71
C PHE A 69 12.61 -11.55 -13.01
N VAL A 70 13.39 -10.46 -12.93
CA VAL A 70 14.15 -9.94 -14.08
C VAL A 70 15.17 -10.95 -14.57
N ARG A 71 15.83 -11.68 -13.66
CA ARG A 71 16.75 -12.77 -14.04
C ARG A 71 16.03 -13.94 -14.73
N LEU A 72 14.88 -14.33 -14.20
CA LEU A 72 14.05 -15.40 -14.80
C LEU A 72 13.51 -15.00 -16.18
N SER A 73 13.35 -13.71 -16.46
CA SER A 73 12.95 -13.18 -17.77
C SER A 73 14.09 -13.18 -18.79
N GLY A 74 15.27 -13.74 -18.45
CA GLY A 74 16.40 -13.92 -19.36
C GLY A 74 17.49 -12.86 -19.28
N ALA A 75 17.41 -11.90 -18.35
CA ALA A 75 18.47 -10.92 -18.16
C ALA A 75 19.67 -11.55 -17.44
N THR A 76 20.81 -11.67 -18.15
CA THR A 76 22.06 -12.25 -17.63
C THR A 76 23.10 -11.21 -17.24
N SER A 77 23.08 -10.04 -17.90
CA SER A 77 24.03 -8.97 -17.65
C SER A 77 23.61 -8.13 -16.42
N ARG A 78 24.58 -7.87 -15.54
CA ARG A 78 24.35 -7.00 -14.36
C ARG A 78 23.83 -5.61 -14.75
N ALA A 79 24.35 -5.02 -15.82
CA ALA A 79 23.93 -3.72 -16.32
C ALA A 79 22.45 -3.75 -16.78
N VAL A 80 22.04 -4.79 -17.51
CA VAL A 80 20.64 -4.95 -17.95
C VAL A 80 19.71 -5.13 -16.75
N ILE A 81 20.08 -5.97 -15.77
CA ILE A 81 19.28 -6.17 -14.57
C ILE A 81 19.10 -4.86 -13.83
N THR A 82 20.18 -4.12 -13.58
CA THR A 82 20.11 -2.83 -12.86
C THR A 82 19.24 -1.83 -13.61
N LYS A 83 19.41 -1.67 -14.91
CA LYS A 83 18.61 -0.76 -15.73
C LYS A 83 17.12 -1.12 -15.66
N THR A 84 16.77 -2.38 -15.89
CA THR A 84 15.37 -2.84 -15.86
C THR A 84 14.74 -2.64 -14.47
N VAL A 85 15.47 -2.95 -13.39
CA VAL A 85 14.97 -2.73 -12.02
C VAL A 85 14.73 -1.24 -11.75
N MET A 86 15.60 -0.35 -12.22
CA MET A 86 15.42 1.10 -12.08
C MET A 86 14.19 1.61 -12.87
N GLU A 87 14.02 1.15 -14.11
CA GLU A 87 12.87 1.51 -14.96
C GLU A 87 11.55 1.05 -14.33
N VAL A 88 11.48 -0.21 -13.91
CA VAL A 88 10.31 -0.76 -13.22
C VAL A 88 10.02 -0.03 -11.91
N GLY A 89 11.07 0.27 -11.13
CA GLY A 89 10.96 1.03 -9.89
C GLY A 89 10.42 2.45 -10.13
N ALA A 90 10.92 3.15 -11.13
CA ALA A 90 10.45 4.49 -11.47
C ALA A 90 8.96 4.50 -11.87
N ILE A 91 8.53 3.53 -12.67
CA ILE A 91 7.11 3.36 -13.05
C ILE A 91 6.26 3.06 -11.80
N ALA A 92 6.72 2.15 -10.95
CA ALA A 92 5.99 1.78 -9.73
C ALA A 92 5.83 2.98 -8.78
N VAL A 93 6.89 3.75 -8.53
CA VAL A 93 6.86 4.96 -7.70
C VAL A 93 5.93 6.02 -8.29
N GLY A 94 5.96 6.22 -9.62
CA GLY A 94 5.07 7.15 -10.30
C GLY A 94 3.59 6.79 -10.14
N LEU A 95 3.24 5.52 -10.38
CA LEU A 95 1.87 5.02 -10.21
C LEU A 95 1.41 5.09 -8.74
N LEU A 96 2.27 4.71 -7.80
CA LEU A 96 1.99 4.77 -6.38
C LEU A 96 1.76 6.21 -5.92
N GLY A 97 2.62 7.15 -6.36
CA GLY A 97 2.47 8.58 -6.06
C GLY A 97 1.13 9.15 -6.56
N ILE A 98 0.72 8.78 -7.78
CA ILE A 98 -0.60 9.16 -8.32
C ILE A 98 -1.72 8.64 -7.40
N VAL A 99 -1.69 7.37 -7.03
CA VAL A 99 -2.72 6.77 -6.15
C VAL A 99 -2.75 7.48 -4.79
N TYR A 100 -1.61 7.79 -4.19
CA TYR A 100 -1.53 8.50 -2.92
C TYR A 100 -2.08 9.91 -2.97
N VAL A 101 -1.77 10.68 -4.03
CA VAL A 101 -2.34 12.01 -4.22
C VAL A 101 -3.87 11.96 -4.27
N PHE A 102 -4.42 10.97 -4.96
CA PHE A 102 -5.88 10.81 -5.04
C PHE A 102 -6.51 10.38 -3.71
N ILE A 103 -5.89 9.45 -2.98
CA ILE A 103 -6.38 9.03 -1.67
C ILE A 103 -6.30 10.19 -0.68
N ALA A 104 -5.22 10.97 -0.70
CA ALA A 104 -5.08 12.17 0.11
C ALA A 104 -6.16 13.21 -0.21
N ASN A 105 -6.49 13.39 -1.50
CA ASN A 105 -7.59 14.28 -1.91
C ASN A 105 -8.96 13.79 -1.39
N ILE A 106 -9.24 12.49 -1.45
CA ILE A 106 -10.46 11.92 -0.85
C ILE A 106 -10.48 12.19 0.66
N GLY A 107 -9.37 11.98 1.36
CA GLY A 107 -9.23 12.29 2.77
C GLY A 107 -9.52 13.77 3.07
N ALA A 108 -8.86 14.68 2.36
CA ALA A 108 -9.01 16.12 2.57
C ALA A 108 -10.43 16.63 2.31
N THR A 109 -11.08 16.15 1.26
CA THR A 109 -12.45 16.57 0.90
C THR A 109 -13.54 15.89 1.73
N SER A 110 -13.22 14.80 2.43
CA SER A 110 -14.16 14.10 3.30
C SER A 110 -14.41 14.80 4.64
N VAL A 111 -13.42 15.59 5.10
CA VAL A 111 -13.42 16.19 6.45
C VAL A 111 -14.59 17.15 6.67
N GLU A 112 -14.92 17.98 5.68
CA GLU A 112 -16.03 18.94 5.78
C GLU A 112 -17.37 18.24 6.05
N ARG A 113 -17.57 17.08 5.46
CA ARG A 113 -18.85 16.34 5.54
C ARG A 113 -18.92 15.33 6.67
N PHE A 114 -17.85 14.62 6.91
CA PHE A 114 -17.83 13.46 7.82
C PHE A 114 -17.00 13.71 9.09
N GLY A 115 -16.29 14.84 9.17
CA GLY A 115 -15.38 15.13 10.26
C GLY A 115 -14.05 14.36 10.20
N LEU A 116 -13.28 14.45 11.27
CA LEU A 116 -12.00 13.78 11.41
C LEU A 116 -12.18 12.39 12.03
N PHE A 117 -11.50 11.42 11.47
CA PHE A 117 -11.43 10.05 12.00
C PHE A 117 -10.03 9.76 12.53
N GLU A 118 -9.92 8.87 13.50
CA GLU A 118 -8.63 8.46 14.07
C GLU A 118 -7.76 7.62 13.10
N THR A 119 -8.39 6.98 12.10
CA THR A 119 -7.71 6.12 11.12
C THR A 119 -8.29 6.31 9.73
N GLY A 120 -7.55 5.91 8.69
CA GLY A 120 -7.99 6.05 7.31
C GLY A 120 -9.09 5.08 6.88
N ALA A 121 -9.26 3.94 7.55
CA ALA A 121 -10.23 2.93 7.14
C ALA A 121 -11.70 3.44 7.20
N PRO A 122 -12.17 4.10 8.28
CA PRO A 122 -13.48 4.73 8.30
C PRO A 122 -13.66 5.80 7.23
N VAL A 123 -12.63 6.61 6.95
CA VAL A 123 -12.67 7.63 5.88
C VAL A 123 -13.03 7.00 4.54
N LEU A 124 -12.31 5.94 4.16
CA LEU A 124 -12.56 5.23 2.91
C LEU A 124 -13.95 4.58 2.89
N SER A 125 -14.40 4.03 4.03
CA SER A 125 -15.71 3.37 4.14
C SER A 125 -16.87 4.36 3.93
N VAL A 126 -16.85 5.51 4.62
CA VAL A 126 -17.90 6.52 4.46
C VAL A 126 -17.85 7.17 3.08
N SER A 127 -16.64 7.38 2.52
CA SER A 127 -16.48 7.93 1.18
C SER A 127 -17.01 6.97 0.11
N ALA A 128 -16.69 5.69 0.21
CA ALA A 128 -17.19 4.67 -0.73
C ALA A 128 -18.71 4.54 -0.65
N ASN A 129 -19.27 4.56 0.56
CA ASN A 129 -20.73 4.55 0.75
C ASN A 129 -21.41 5.78 0.15
N TYR A 130 -20.83 6.97 0.34
CA TYR A 130 -21.35 8.20 -0.24
C TYR A 130 -21.31 8.19 -1.76
N LEU A 131 -20.22 7.69 -2.38
CA LEU A 131 -20.02 7.72 -3.82
C LEU A 131 -20.85 6.65 -4.57
N PHE A 132 -21.07 5.49 -3.96
CA PHE A 132 -21.67 4.31 -4.62
C PHE A 132 -22.83 3.67 -3.83
N GLY A 133 -23.26 4.29 -2.70
CA GLY A 133 -24.26 3.70 -1.82
C GLY A 133 -23.78 2.38 -1.18
N GLU A 134 -24.71 1.46 -0.94
CA GLU A 134 -24.38 0.15 -0.34
C GLU A 134 -23.38 -0.67 -1.19
N PHE A 135 -23.43 -0.55 -2.52
CA PHE A 135 -22.44 -1.16 -3.39
C PHE A 135 -21.02 -0.66 -3.15
N GLY A 136 -20.85 0.59 -2.69
CA GLY A 136 -19.55 1.16 -2.37
C GLY A 136 -18.82 0.41 -1.27
N GLN A 137 -19.54 -0.06 -0.26
CA GLN A 137 -18.95 -0.86 0.83
C GLN A 137 -18.48 -2.23 0.33
N ILE A 138 -19.26 -2.86 -0.57
CA ILE A 138 -18.88 -4.14 -1.17
C ILE A 138 -17.64 -3.97 -2.05
N ILE A 139 -17.61 -2.93 -2.88
CA ILE A 139 -16.46 -2.60 -3.73
C ILE A 139 -15.22 -2.35 -2.85
N LEU A 140 -15.35 -1.55 -1.81
CA LEU A 140 -14.24 -1.28 -0.89
C LEU A 140 -13.75 -2.55 -0.18
N ALA A 141 -14.66 -3.40 0.28
CA ALA A 141 -14.29 -4.67 0.91
C ALA A 141 -13.49 -5.56 -0.03
N ILE A 142 -13.89 -5.63 -1.31
CA ILE A 142 -13.16 -6.37 -2.34
C ILE A 142 -11.76 -5.76 -2.55
N ILE A 143 -11.65 -4.43 -2.67
CA ILE A 143 -10.37 -3.73 -2.83
C ILE A 143 -9.45 -4.08 -1.67
N VAL A 144 -9.91 -3.88 -0.44
CA VAL A 144 -9.11 -4.11 0.77
C VAL A 144 -8.67 -5.57 0.85
N LEU A 145 -9.58 -6.50 0.61
CA LEU A 145 -9.27 -7.93 0.63
C LEU A 145 -8.21 -8.30 -0.41
N LEU A 146 -8.37 -7.84 -1.65
CA LEU A 146 -7.40 -8.10 -2.72
C LEU A 146 -6.05 -7.46 -2.45
N ALA A 147 -6.03 -6.21 -1.96
CA ALA A 147 -4.81 -5.49 -1.61
C ALA A 147 -4.05 -6.18 -0.48
N CYS A 148 -4.73 -6.49 0.63
CA CYS A 148 -4.13 -7.18 1.76
C CYS A 148 -3.62 -8.56 1.39
N LEU A 149 -4.38 -9.32 0.59
CA LEU A 149 -3.98 -10.65 0.16
C LEU A 149 -2.73 -10.60 -0.73
N SER A 150 -2.71 -9.72 -1.74
CA SER A 150 -1.56 -9.60 -2.65
C SER A 150 -0.30 -9.14 -1.92
N THR A 151 -0.42 -8.17 -1.01
CA THR A 151 0.70 -7.65 -0.21
C THR A 151 1.23 -8.72 0.75
N SER A 152 0.35 -9.43 1.46
CA SER A 152 0.74 -10.50 2.37
C SER A 152 1.47 -11.63 1.65
N ILE A 153 0.97 -12.07 0.49
CA ILE A 153 1.64 -13.09 -0.33
C ILE A 153 3.03 -12.59 -0.76
N GLY A 154 3.12 -11.36 -1.24
CA GLY A 154 4.38 -10.75 -1.66
C GLY A 154 5.40 -10.67 -0.52
N LEU A 155 5.02 -10.13 0.63
CA LEU A 155 5.92 -9.98 1.78
C LEU A 155 6.38 -11.32 2.33
N ILE A 156 5.47 -12.28 2.57
CA ILE A 156 5.82 -13.61 3.07
C ILE A 156 6.75 -14.34 2.09
N THR A 157 6.47 -14.23 0.79
CA THR A 157 7.31 -14.84 -0.25
C THR A 157 8.71 -14.21 -0.26
N SER A 158 8.79 -12.88 -0.16
CA SER A 158 10.08 -12.15 -0.14
C SER A 158 10.90 -12.53 1.08
N CYS A 159 10.30 -12.46 2.27
CA CYS A 159 10.96 -12.84 3.52
C CYS A 159 11.39 -14.31 3.48
N GLY A 160 10.51 -15.22 3.08
CA GLY A 160 10.83 -16.64 2.97
C GLY A 160 11.99 -16.92 2.01
N THR A 161 12.01 -16.24 0.87
CA THR A 161 13.10 -16.35 -0.12
C THR A 161 14.42 -15.80 0.43
N TYR A 162 14.39 -14.65 1.08
CA TYR A 162 15.56 -14.02 1.67
C TYR A 162 16.19 -14.91 2.75
N PHE A 163 15.40 -15.35 3.72
CA PHE A 163 15.91 -16.17 4.83
C PHE A 163 16.35 -17.58 4.38
N HIS A 164 15.69 -18.15 3.38
CA HIS A 164 16.14 -19.41 2.79
C HIS A 164 17.49 -19.27 2.07
N LYS A 165 17.74 -18.16 1.37
CA LYS A 165 19.07 -17.87 0.77
C LYS A 165 20.14 -17.67 1.85
N LEU A 166 19.79 -17.06 2.99
CA LEU A 166 20.72 -16.83 4.10
C LEU A 166 21.03 -18.11 4.88
N THR A 167 20.02 -18.94 5.09
CA THR A 167 20.16 -20.20 5.84
C THR A 167 19.55 -21.38 5.06
N PRO A 168 20.28 -21.97 4.11
CA PRO A 168 19.78 -23.04 3.24
C PRO A 168 19.38 -24.33 3.96
N LYS A 169 19.81 -24.50 5.22
CA LYS A 169 19.48 -25.66 6.05
C LYS A 169 17.98 -25.77 6.37
N ILE A 170 17.28 -24.63 6.37
CA ILE A 170 15.85 -24.56 6.66
C ILE A 170 15.10 -24.44 5.33
N SER A 171 14.06 -25.26 5.16
CA SER A 171 13.28 -25.24 3.92
C SER A 171 12.49 -23.93 3.76
N TYR A 172 12.34 -23.47 2.53
CA TYR A 172 11.50 -22.31 2.20
C TYR A 172 10.08 -22.43 2.77
N LYS A 173 9.48 -23.62 2.69
CA LYS A 173 8.13 -23.87 3.20
C LYS A 173 8.02 -23.61 4.71
N LEU A 174 9.05 -23.97 5.48
CA LEU A 174 9.06 -23.73 6.92
C LEU A 174 9.13 -22.23 7.23
N TYR A 175 9.93 -21.47 6.51
CA TYR A 175 9.95 -20.01 6.65
C TYR A 175 8.60 -19.36 6.34
N VAL A 176 7.93 -19.79 5.27
CA VAL A 176 6.58 -19.31 4.93
C VAL A 176 5.60 -19.58 6.07
N VAL A 177 5.62 -20.77 6.65
CA VAL A 177 4.75 -21.12 7.79
C VAL A 177 5.07 -20.26 9.01
N ILE A 178 6.36 -20.11 9.36
CA ILE A 178 6.79 -19.31 10.52
C ILE A 178 6.33 -17.86 10.35
N PHE A 179 6.59 -17.23 9.19
CA PHE A 179 6.20 -15.84 8.96
C PHE A 179 4.68 -15.66 8.89
N SER A 180 3.94 -16.63 8.36
CA SER A 180 2.49 -16.59 8.33
C SER A 180 1.90 -16.68 9.75
N LEU A 181 2.42 -17.56 10.58
CA LEU A 181 1.98 -17.70 11.99
C LEU A 181 2.36 -16.46 12.81
N ALA A 182 3.56 -15.91 12.61
CA ALA A 182 3.99 -14.69 13.27
C ALA A 182 3.08 -13.50 12.88
N ALA A 183 2.82 -13.33 11.58
CA ALA A 183 1.92 -12.27 11.09
C ALA A 183 0.50 -12.44 11.62
N PHE A 184 -0.01 -13.68 11.67
CA PHE A 184 -1.31 -13.98 12.26
C PHE A 184 -1.35 -13.63 13.75
N GLY A 185 -0.34 -14.03 14.53
CA GLY A 185 -0.25 -13.70 15.95
C GLY A 185 -0.20 -12.17 16.17
N LEU A 186 0.60 -11.45 15.40
CA LEU A 186 0.68 -9.98 15.47
C LEU A 186 -0.65 -9.31 15.10
N SER A 187 -1.37 -9.84 14.13
CA SER A 187 -2.66 -9.27 13.71
C SER A 187 -3.72 -9.26 14.81
N MET A 188 -3.59 -10.12 15.82
CA MET A 188 -4.51 -10.18 16.95
C MET A 188 -4.44 -8.97 17.89
N PHE A 189 -3.33 -8.19 17.83
CA PHE A 189 -3.20 -6.97 18.64
C PHE A 189 -3.97 -5.78 18.09
N GLY A 190 -4.51 -5.87 16.88
CA GLY A 190 -5.25 -4.81 16.22
C GLY A 190 -4.36 -3.75 15.57
N LEU A 191 -4.92 -3.09 14.55
CA LEU A 191 -4.18 -2.15 13.68
C LEU A 191 -3.57 -0.97 14.48
N LYS A 192 -4.35 -0.37 15.41
CA LYS A 192 -3.91 0.79 16.20
C LYS A 192 -2.67 0.47 17.04
N THR A 193 -2.65 -0.68 17.70
CA THR A 193 -1.52 -1.13 18.53
C THR A 193 -0.28 -1.43 17.67
N ILE A 194 -0.47 -2.06 16.51
CA ILE A 194 0.64 -2.38 15.60
C ILE A 194 1.27 -1.09 15.07
N ILE A 195 0.46 -0.12 14.65
CA ILE A 195 0.94 1.18 14.17
C ILE A 195 1.70 1.90 15.27
N SER A 196 1.15 2.02 16.48
CA SER A 196 1.80 2.72 17.59
C SER A 196 3.09 2.05 18.07
N ALA A 197 3.26 0.75 17.86
CA ALA A 197 4.48 0.02 18.18
C ALA A 197 5.53 0.08 17.06
N ALA A 198 5.11 0.27 15.81
CA ALA A 198 5.99 0.29 14.65
C ALA A 198 6.52 1.69 14.31
N ILE A 199 5.80 2.73 14.72
CA ILE A 199 6.17 4.14 14.51
C ILE A 199 6.63 4.72 15.85
N PRO A 200 7.92 5.05 16.01
CA PRO A 200 8.44 5.62 17.24
C PRO A 200 7.95 7.04 17.51
#